data_151502adc7726add36b5ccaff5dc9f2b
#
_entry.id   151502adc7726add36b5ccaff5dc9f2b
#
_cell.length_a   1.000
_cell.length_b   1.000
_cell.length_c   1.000
_cell.angle_alpha   90.00
_cell.angle_beta   90.00
_cell.angle_gamma   90.00
#
_symmetry.space_group_name_H-M   'P 1'
#
loop_
_entity.id
_entity.type
_entity.pdbx_description
1 polymer ?
#
loop_
_entity_poly.entity_id
_entity_poly.type
_entity_poly.pdbx_seq_one_letter_code
_entity_poly.pdbx_strand_id
1 'polypeptide(L)' 'MSREEVFEKLNEVFRDVFDDDSITVGETTTAEDIEDWDSLEHINLLAAVEQEFGIKFNMGQVVSMKNVGEMSDIIISQIN' A
#
# COMPACT_ATOMS: atom_id res chain seq x y z
N MET A 1 3.50 14.68 -6.20
CA MET A 1 4.41 13.65 -5.63
C MET A 1 4.79 12.69 -6.75
N SER A 2 6.06 12.34 -6.87
CA SER A 2 6.51 11.39 -7.89
C SER A 2 6.19 9.94 -7.46
N ARG A 3 6.20 9.03 -8.42
CA ARG A 3 5.99 7.61 -8.12
C ARG A 3 7.04 7.09 -7.14
N GLU A 4 8.28 7.53 -7.29
CA GLU A 4 9.37 7.16 -6.39
C GLU A 4 9.08 7.59 -4.95
N GLU A 5 8.60 8.81 -4.77
CA GLU A 5 8.21 9.32 -3.45
C GLU A 5 7.04 8.53 -2.86
N VAL A 6 6.08 8.13 -3.71
CA VAL A 6 4.97 7.30 -3.28
C VAL A 6 5.49 5.97 -2.72
N PHE A 7 6.43 5.34 -3.42
CA PHE A 7 6.99 4.07 -2.95
C PHE A 7 7.82 4.24 -1.68
N GLU A 8 8.53 5.35 -1.51
CA GLU A 8 9.25 5.62 -0.27
C GLU A 8 8.29 5.67 0.92
N LYS A 9 7.18 6.37 0.76
CA LYS A 9 6.16 6.45 1.81
C LYS A 9 5.45 5.12 2.03
N LEU A 10 5.17 4.39 0.96
CA LEU A 10 4.56 3.06 1.07
C LEU A 10 5.46 2.10 1.85
N ASN A 11 6.76 2.13 1.61
CA ASN A 11 7.69 1.30 2.38
C ASN A 11 7.61 1.61 3.87
N GLU A 12 7.54 2.89 4.24
CA GLU A 12 7.40 3.29 5.64
C GLU A 12 6.10 2.77 6.23
N VAL A 13 4.99 2.90 5.51
CA VAL A 13 3.69 2.44 5.97
C VAL A 13 3.69 0.93 6.16
N PHE A 14 4.22 0.19 5.20
CA PHE A 14 4.30 -1.27 5.30
C PHE A 14 5.13 -1.71 6.50
N ARG A 15 6.27 -1.07 6.72
CA ARG A 15 7.14 -1.40 7.85
C ARG A 15 6.46 -1.15 9.18
N ASP A 16 5.69 -0.07 9.28
CA ASP A 16 4.94 0.25 10.50
C ASP A 16 3.79 -0.72 10.73
N VAL A 17 3.01 -1.00 9.71
CA VAL A 17 1.82 -1.87 9.83
C VAL A 17 2.22 -3.29 10.20
N PHE A 18 3.28 -3.80 9.58
CA PHE A 18 3.73 -5.17 9.82
C PHE A 18 4.83 -5.28 10.87
N ASP A 19 5.23 -4.15 11.45
CA ASP A 19 6.29 -4.08 12.46
C ASP A 19 7.54 -4.82 12.02
N ASP A 20 7.99 -4.55 10.80
CA ASP A 20 9.13 -5.23 10.20
C ASP A 20 9.91 -4.25 9.30
N ASP A 21 11.04 -3.76 9.81
CA ASP A 21 11.87 -2.78 9.11
C ASP A 21 12.56 -3.35 7.87
N SER A 22 12.55 -4.67 7.69
CA SER A 22 13.20 -5.31 6.55
C SER A 22 12.33 -5.32 5.29
N ILE A 23 11.06 -4.96 5.40
CA ILE A 23 10.15 -4.97 4.25
C ILE A 23 10.54 -3.90 3.24
N THR A 24 10.62 -4.32 1.98
CA THR A 24 10.78 -3.40 0.86
C THR A 24 9.77 -3.81 -0.21
N VAL A 25 8.87 -2.90 -0.56
CA VAL A 25 7.85 -3.17 -1.56
C VAL A 25 8.20 -2.52 -2.90
N GLY A 26 7.79 -3.16 -3.98
CA GLY A 26 7.98 -2.68 -5.33
C GLY A 26 6.72 -2.91 -6.17
N GLU A 27 6.83 -2.67 -7.47
CA GLU A 27 5.70 -2.72 -8.40
C GLU A 27 5.00 -4.07 -8.40
N THR A 28 5.73 -5.17 -8.24
CA THR A 28 5.18 -6.51 -8.35
C THR A 28 4.94 -7.19 -7.00
N THR A 29 5.18 -6.49 -5.90
CA THR A 29 4.98 -7.07 -4.57
C THR A 29 3.51 -7.39 -4.33
N THR A 30 3.24 -8.61 -3.88
CA THR A 30 1.88 -9.10 -3.60
C THR A 30 1.75 -9.53 -2.14
N ALA A 31 0.51 -9.82 -1.72
CA ALA A 31 0.27 -10.32 -0.36
C ALA A 31 0.99 -11.64 -0.09
N GLU A 32 1.29 -12.41 -1.12
CA GLU A 32 2.03 -13.66 -0.97
C GLU A 32 3.49 -13.44 -0.62
N ASP A 33 4.02 -12.26 -0.95
CA ASP A 33 5.42 -11.92 -0.69
C ASP A 33 5.67 -11.48 0.74
N ILE A 34 4.62 -11.13 1.48
CA ILE A 34 4.72 -10.65 2.86
C ILE A 34 3.90 -11.58 3.74
N GLU A 35 4.58 -12.30 4.63
CA GLU A 35 4.00 -13.38 5.42
C GLU A 35 2.78 -12.96 6.23
N ASP A 36 2.83 -11.79 6.84
CA ASP A 36 1.77 -11.33 7.74
C ASP A 36 0.63 -10.60 7.03
N TRP A 37 0.69 -10.47 5.72
CA TRP A 37 -0.31 -9.73 4.95
C TRP A 37 -1.50 -10.61 4.60
N ASP A 38 -2.45 -10.66 5.51
CA ASP A 38 -3.71 -11.38 5.33
C ASP A 38 -4.87 -10.40 5.13
N SER A 39 -6.10 -10.91 5.11
CA SER A 39 -7.29 -10.09 4.86
C SER A 39 -7.49 -9.01 5.92
N LEU A 40 -7.22 -9.32 7.17
CA LEU A 40 -7.36 -8.37 8.28
C LEU A 40 -6.29 -7.28 8.19
N GLU A 41 -5.05 -7.69 7.99
CA GLU A 41 -3.94 -6.74 7.86
C GLU A 41 -4.08 -5.88 6.62
N HIS A 42 -4.69 -6.40 5.56
CA HIS A 42 -4.96 -5.63 4.35
C HIS A 42 -5.85 -4.42 4.68
N ILE A 43 -6.88 -4.62 5.48
CA ILE A 43 -7.78 -3.54 5.90
C ILE A 43 -7.00 -2.50 6.72
N ASN A 44 -6.18 -2.96 7.66
CA ASN A 44 -5.35 -2.08 8.48
C ASN A 44 -4.35 -1.30 7.63
N LEU A 45 -3.74 -1.98 6.67
CA LEU A 45 -2.79 -1.37 5.74
C LEU A 45 -3.45 -0.25 4.93
N LEU A 46 -4.63 -0.52 4.37
CA LEU A 46 -5.31 0.47 3.55
C LEU A 46 -5.73 1.69 4.38
N ALA A 47 -6.15 1.48 5.61
CA ALA A 47 -6.48 2.59 6.51
C ALA A 47 -5.24 3.46 6.77
N ALA A 48 -4.09 2.84 6.99
CA ALA A 48 -2.83 3.56 7.21
C ALA A 48 -2.40 4.33 5.95
N VAL A 49 -2.56 3.71 4.78
CA VAL A 49 -2.24 4.35 3.49
C VAL A 49 -3.14 5.57 3.26
N GLU A 50 -4.43 5.41 3.52
CA GLU A 50 -5.39 6.52 3.38
C GLU A 50 -4.98 7.70 4.25
N GLN A 51 -4.58 7.43 5.47
CA GLN A 51 -4.17 8.46 6.41
C GLN A 51 -2.86 9.14 5.98
N GLU A 52 -1.90 8.34 5.53
CA GLU A 52 -0.59 8.86 5.13
C GLU A 52 -0.67 9.76 3.90
N PHE A 53 -1.48 9.38 2.92
CA PHE A 53 -1.57 10.13 1.66
C PHE A 53 -2.78 11.07 1.59
N GLY A 54 -3.68 11.02 2.57
CA GLY A 54 -4.89 11.84 2.57
C GLY A 54 -5.87 11.46 1.46
N ILE A 55 -6.02 10.18 1.21
CA ILE A 55 -6.88 9.65 0.13
C ILE A 55 -7.92 8.69 0.68
N LYS A 56 -8.83 8.24 -0.18
CA LYS A 56 -9.84 7.23 0.17
C LYS A 56 -9.91 6.17 -0.91
N PHE A 57 -9.90 4.91 -0.49
CA PHE A 57 -10.14 3.77 -1.39
C PHE A 57 -11.63 3.41 -1.36
N ASN A 58 -12.19 3.06 -2.52
CA ASN A 58 -13.53 2.50 -2.56
C ASN A 58 -13.45 0.96 -2.61
N MET A 59 -14.60 0.29 -2.41
CA MET A 59 -14.64 -1.18 -2.35
C MET A 59 -14.13 -1.83 -3.64
N GLY A 60 -14.48 -1.27 -4.79
CA GLY A 60 -14.00 -1.79 -6.06
C GLY A 60 -12.48 -1.75 -6.16
N GLN A 61 -11.88 -0.66 -5.69
CA GLN A 61 -10.43 -0.53 -5.68
C GLN A 61 -9.78 -1.52 -4.71
N VAL A 62 -10.38 -1.66 -3.52
CA VAL A 62 -9.86 -2.58 -2.50
C VAL A 62 -9.77 -4.02 -3.03
N VAL A 63 -10.81 -4.49 -3.71
CA VAL A 63 -10.85 -5.88 -4.18
C VAL A 63 -10.07 -6.08 -5.48
N SER A 64 -9.80 -5.04 -6.24
CA SER A 64 -9.13 -5.15 -7.53
C SER A 64 -7.61 -5.05 -7.46
N MET A 65 -7.06 -4.61 -6.33
CA MET A 65 -5.61 -4.46 -6.18
C MET A 65 -4.92 -5.82 -6.11
N LYS A 66 -4.07 -6.11 -7.09
CA LYS A 66 -3.35 -7.38 -7.17
C LYS A 66 -1.93 -7.28 -6.63
N ASN A 67 -1.35 -6.08 -6.66
CA ASN A 67 0.01 -5.85 -6.19
C ASN A 67 0.17 -4.40 -5.75
N VAL A 68 1.33 -4.09 -5.19
CA VAL A 68 1.63 -2.74 -4.69
C VAL A 68 1.72 -1.72 -5.84
N GLY A 69 2.12 -2.17 -7.02
CA GLY A 69 2.12 -1.31 -8.21
C GLY A 69 0.73 -0.76 -8.51
N GLU A 70 -0.30 -1.61 -8.46
CA GLU A 70 -1.68 -1.17 -8.68
C GLU A 70 -2.15 -0.26 -7.55
N MET A 71 -1.74 -0.54 -6.31
CA MET A 71 -2.01 0.35 -5.18
C MET A 71 -1.42 1.73 -5.42
N SER A 72 -0.18 1.80 -5.87
CA SER A 72 0.49 3.08 -6.14
C SER A 72 -0.19 3.84 -7.29
N ASP A 73 -0.72 3.13 -8.29
CA ASP A 73 -1.47 3.76 -9.38
C ASP A 73 -2.71 4.48 -8.86
N ILE A 74 -3.44 3.83 -7.93
CA ILE A 74 -4.63 4.42 -7.32
C ILE A 74 -4.25 5.65 -6.49
N ILE A 75 -3.19 5.55 -5.70
CA ILE A 75 -2.71 6.66 -4.88
C ILE A 75 -2.37 7.85 -5.78
N ILE A 76 -1.58 7.62 -6.81
CA ILE A 76 -1.14 8.68 -7.72
C ILE A 76 -2.31 9.34 -8.41
N SER A 77 -3.33 8.57 -8.79
CA SER A 77 -4.51 9.12 -9.45
C SER A 77 -5.30 10.06 -8.55
N GLN A 78 -5.21 9.89 -7.25
CA GLN A 78 -5.95 10.74 -6.30
C GLN A 78 -5.15 11.96 -5.83
N ILE A 79 -3.81 11.86 -5.75
CA ILE A 79 -2.99 12.96 -5.25
C ILE A 79 -2.51 13.90 -6.34
N ASN A 80 -2.59 13.49 -7.59
CA ASN A 80 -2.28 14.32 -8.75
C ASN A 80 -3.57 14.75 -9.44
#